data_adf37d931039f23aceeadf283786ac30
#
_entry.id   adf37d931039f23aceeadf283786ac30
#
_cell.length_a   1.000
_cell.length_b   1.000
_cell.length_c   1.000
_cell.angle_alpha   90.00
_cell.angle_beta   90.00
_cell.angle_gamma   90.00
#
_symmetry.space_group_name_H-M   'P 1'
#
loop_
_entity.id
_entity.type
_entity.pdbx_description
1 polymer ?
#
loop_
_entity_poly.entity_id
_entity_poly.type
_entity_poly.pdbx_seq_one_letter_code
_entity_poly.pdbx_strand_id
1 'polypeptide(L)'
;MAADEAQSTESTSETVNSADDLPGKRIGVQLGTTGDIYVSDYESDGSGTVVERYNKGADAIQALKQGKIDCVVIDEQPAIKFVEQNTGIRILDEEFTLEDYAFVVAKSNTELLDKVNSALEKLEADGTIADIQKNYIGTEDEIGKFPYESKDVSHENGTLTVGTNAEFPPYESYEDGQIVGIDMDIMRAVSDELGMELKIEDMAFDSIIPAISTGKVDIGAAGFTVTEERKKNVNFTDTYTTSKQVIICLLYTSDA
;
A
#
# COMPACT_ATOMS: atom_id res chain seq x y z
N MET A 1 -54.81 1.00 23.40
CA MET A 1 -53.76 0.08 22.95
C MET A 1 -53.37 0.52 21.54
N ALA A 2 -52.33 1.27 21.44
CA ALA A 2 -51.73 1.68 20.17
C ALA A 2 -50.45 0.84 20.02
N ALA A 3 -50.41 0.01 18.99
CA ALA A 3 -49.24 -0.76 18.64
C ALA A 3 -48.24 0.17 17.98
N ASP A 4 -47.04 0.18 18.57
CA ASP A 4 -45.86 0.88 18.04
C ASP A 4 -45.30 0.00 16.92
N GLU A 5 -45.52 0.38 15.67
CA GLU A 5 -44.89 -0.23 14.52
C GLU A 5 -43.45 0.35 14.41
N ALA A 6 -42.49 -0.41 14.89
CA ALA A 6 -41.08 -0.16 14.60
C ALA A 6 -40.85 -0.37 13.10
N GLN A 7 -40.79 0.70 12.34
CA GLN A 7 -40.27 0.69 10.98
C GLN A 7 -38.79 0.32 11.03
N SER A 8 -38.50 -0.95 10.65
CA SER A 8 -37.16 -1.32 10.23
C SER A 8 -36.86 -0.60 8.93
N THR A 9 -36.02 0.41 8.99
CA THR A 9 -35.39 0.97 7.79
C THR A 9 -34.41 -0.07 7.26
N GLU A 10 -34.86 -0.90 6.32
CA GLU A 10 -33.96 -1.62 5.45
C GLU A 10 -33.15 -0.58 4.68
N SER A 11 -31.90 -0.42 5.06
CA SER A 11 -30.90 0.28 4.27
C SER A 11 -30.72 -0.54 2.98
N THR A 12 -31.36 -0.11 1.91
CA THR A 12 -31.01 -0.57 0.56
C THR A 12 -29.59 -0.08 0.30
N SER A 13 -28.62 -0.96 0.47
CA SER A 13 -27.23 -0.75 0.05
C SER A 13 -27.28 -0.54 -1.46
N GLU A 14 -27.34 0.73 -1.92
CA GLU A 14 -27.13 1.03 -3.32
C GLU A 14 -25.72 0.62 -3.69
N THR A 15 -25.59 -0.19 -4.74
CA THR A 15 -24.33 -0.71 -5.24
C THR A 15 -23.38 0.42 -5.61
N VAL A 16 -22.11 0.30 -5.19
CA VAL A 16 -21.04 1.20 -5.64
C VAL A 16 -20.59 0.74 -7.03
N ASN A 17 -20.73 1.61 -8.04
CA ASN A 17 -20.35 1.34 -9.43
C ASN A 17 -19.33 2.32 -9.99
N SER A 18 -19.12 3.45 -9.30
CA SER A 18 -18.17 4.49 -9.68
C SER A 18 -17.68 5.25 -8.44
N ALA A 19 -16.67 6.09 -8.61
CA ALA A 19 -16.19 7.01 -7.57
C ALA A 19 -17.27 8.03 -7.15
N ASP A 20 -18.17 8.39 -8.07
CA ASP A 20 -19.27 9.33 -7.78
C ASP A 20 -20.28 8.74 -6.79
N ASP A 21 -20.30 7.43 -6.60
CA ASP A 21 -21.20 6.75 -5.64
C ASP A 21 -20.64 6.73 -4.21
N LEU A 22 -19.40 7.15 -3.96
CA LEU A 22 -18.75 7.10 -2.65
C LEU A 22 -19.41 7.96 -1.57
N PRO A 23 -19.91 9.19 -1.88
CA PRO A 23 -20.61 9.98 -0.89
C PRO A 23 -21.81 9.23 -0.27
N GLY A 24 -21.91 9.24 1.07
CA GLY A 24 -22.96 8.57 1.82
C GLY A 24 -22.73 7.07 2.07
N LYS A 25 -21.59 6.49 1.62
CA LYS A 25 -21.26 5.09 1.82
C LYS A 25 -20.40 4.86 3.06
N ARG A 26 -20.34 3.59 3.50
CA ARG A 26 -19.38 3.10 4.49
C ARG A 26 -18.15 2.61 3.72
N ILE A 27 -17.07 3.35 3.80
CA ILE A 27 -15.85 3.12 3.02
C ILE A 27 -14.77 2.56 3.94
N GLY A 28 -14.25 1.38 3.61
CA GLY A 28 -13.10 0.80 4.31
C GLY A 28 -11.78 1.26 3.72
N VAL A 29 -10.82 1.58 4.58
CA VAL A 29 -9.46 1.97 4.19
C VAL A 29 -8.44 1.40 5.17
N GLN A 30 -7.18 1.32 4.77
CA GLN A 30 -6.10 1.11 5.72
C GLN A 30 -5.68 2.46 6.32
N LEU A 31 -5.55 2.50 7.65
CA LEU A 31 -5.23 3.71 8.42
C LEU A 31 -3.94 4.38 7.92
N GLY A 32 -4.01 5.67 7.64
CA GLY A 32 -2.87 6.52 7.28
C GLY A 32 -2.39 6.39 5.83
N THR A 33 -3.05 5.56 5.00
CA THR A 33 -2.77 5.47 3.56
C THR A 33 -3.33 6.67 2.80
N THR A 34 -2.97 6.82 1.53
CA THR A 34 -3.57 7.84 0.66
C THR A 34 -5.04 7.57 0.40
N GLY A 35 -5.46 6.31 0.33
CA GLY A 35 -6.87 5.95 0.30
C GLY A 35 -7.66 6.52 1.48
N ASP A 36 -7.12 6.41 2.71
CA ASP A 36 -7.71 7.03 3.90
C ASP A 36 -7.78 8.56 3.77
N ILE A 37 -6.69 9.19 3.32
CA ILE A 37 -6.63 10.65 3.16
C ILE A 37 -7.70 11.14 2.17
N TYR A 38 -7.79 10.52 0.99
CA TYR A 38 -8.71 10.95 -0.06
C TYR A 38 -10.19 10.81 0.32
N VAL A 39 -10.57 9.71 0.96
CA VAL A 39 -11.98 9.50 1.32
C VAL A 39 -12.38 10.23 2.60
N SER A 40 -11.43 10.67 3.41
CA SER A 40 -11.69 11.46 4.62
C SER A 40 -12.39 12.79 4.32
N ASP A 41 -12.20 13.35 3.14
CA ASP A 41 -12.89 14.59 2.72
C ASP A 41 -14.40 14.38 2.65
N TYR A 42 -14.88 13.18 2.33
CA TYR A 42 -16.31 12.85 2.29
C TYR A 42 -16.97 12.78 3.68
N GLU A 43 -16.21 12.59 4.78
CA GLU A 43 -16.77 12.59 6.14
C GLU A 43 -17.31 13.97 6.55
N SER A 44 -16.79 15.03 5.93
CA SER A 44 -17.12 16.43 6.28
C SER A 44 -18.01 17.14 5.26
N ASP A 45 -18.36 16.52 4.13
CA ASP A 45 -19.14 17.11 3.04
C ASP A 45 -20.66 17.13 3.28
N GLY A 46 -21.13 16.52 4.35
CA GLY A 46 -22.55 16.42 4.72
C GLY A 46 -23.31 15.28 4.01
N SER A 47 -22.62 14.43 3.26
CA SER A 47 -23.21 13.26 2.57
C SER A 47 -23.62 12.13 3.52
N GLY A 48 -23.08 12.13 4.74
CA GLY A 48 -23.26 11.03 5.69
C GLY A 48 -22.30 9.86 5.47
N THR A 49 -21.21 10.06 4.73
CA THR A 49 -20.13 9.08 4.55
C THR A 49 -19.51 8.69 5.88
N VAL A 50 -19.23 7.39 6.04
CA VAL A 50 -18.52 6.83 7.19
C VAL A 50 -17.25 6.17 6.68
N VAL A 51 -16.08 6.60 7.16
CA VAL A 51 -14.80 5.98 6.83
C VAL A 51 -14.36 5.06 7.97
N GLU A 52 -14.36 3.76 7.67
CA GLU A 52 -13.94 2.71 8.60
C GLU A 52 -12.45 2.39 8.36
N ARG A 53 -11.62 2.69 9.37
CA ARG A 53 -10.17 2.56 9.31
C ARG A 53 -9.71 1.26 9.92
N TYR A 54 -8.96 0.47 9.14
CA TYR A 54 -8.41 -0.82 9.54
C TYR A 54 -6.88 -0.75 9.60
N ASN A 55 -6.26 -1.53 10.47
CA ASN A 55 -4.80 -1.62 10.51
C ASN A 55 -4.23 -2.37 9.29
N LYS A 56 -5.04 -3.22 8.65
CA LYS A 56 -4.66 -4.05 7.50
C LYS A 56 -5.72 -3.97 6.40
N GLY A 57 -5.28 -3.91 5.14
CA GLY A 57 -6.19 -3.97 3.99
C GLY A 57 -7.04 -5.25 3.99
N ALA A 58 -6.47 -6.40 4.39
CA ALA A 58 -7.18 -7.66 4.48
C ALA A 58 -8.38 -7.61 5.46
N ASP A 59 -8.28 -6.85 6.55
CA ASP A 59 -9.39 -6.69 7.50
C ASP A 59 -10.55 -5.88 6.88
N ALA A 60 -10.23 -4.85 6.08
CA ALA A 60 -11.21 -4.10 5.30
C ALA A 60 -11.93 -5.01 4.29
N ILE A 61 -11.19 -5.89 3.58
CA ILE A 61 -11.78 -6.88 2.66
C ILE A 61 -12.73 -7.83 3.39
N GLN A 62 -12.38 -8.31 4.59
CA GLN A 62 -13.27 -9.15 5.38
C GLN A 62 -14.52 -8.39 5.84
N ALA A 63 -14.40 -7.14 6.24
CA ALA A 63 -15.53 -6.29 6.59
C ALA A 63 -16.48 -6.06 5.39
N LEU A 64 -15.93 -5.84 4.19
CA LEU A 64 -16.69 -5.75 2.94
C LEU A 64 -17.50 -7.04 2.69
N LYS A 65 -16.85 -8.20 2.76
CA LYS A 65 -17.50 -9.51 2.55
C LYS A 65 -18.59 -9.81 3.59
N GLN A 66 -18.49 -9.23 4.80
CA GLN A 66 -19.48 -9.35 5.86
C GLN A 66 -20.61 -8.31 5.76
N GLY A 67 -20.59 -7.43 4.77
CA GLY A 67 -21.58 -6.36 4.60
C GLY A 67 -21.50 -5.24 5.65
N LYS A 68 -20.38 -5.13 6.37
CA LYS A 68 -20.16 -4.07 7.36
C LYS A 68 -19.83 -2.74 6.72
N ILE A 69 -19.21 -2.78 5.55
CA ILE A 69 -18.89 -1.63 4.71
C ILE A 69 -19.36 -1.89 3.28
N ASP A 70 -19.45 -0.85 2.48
CA ASP A 70 -20.02 -0.90 1.12
C ASP A 70 -18.93 -1.04 0.04
N CYS A 71 -17.73 -0.51 0.30
CA CYS A 71 -16.58 -0.63 -0.57
C CYS A 71 -15.26 -0.47 0.21
N VAL A 72 -14.14 -0.76 -0.47
CA VAL A 72 -12.78 -0.52 0.03
C VAL A 72 -12.04 0.33 -0.99
N VAL A 73 -11.33 1.36 -0.55
CA VAL A 73 -10.41 2.15 -1.37
C VAL A 73 -8.99 1.76 -0.99
N ILE A 74 -8.22 1.31 -1.97
CA ILE A 74 -6.88 0.77 -1.78
C ILE A 74 -6.10 0.85 -3.11
N ASP A 75 -4.79 0.70 -3.04
CA ASP A 75 -3.91 0.65 -4.21
C ASP A 75 -4.19 -0.54 -5.12
N GLU A 76 -3.99 -0.34 -6.44
CA GLU A 76 -4.40 -1.31 -7.47
C GLU A 76 -3.74 -2.68 -7.31
N GLN A 77 -2.41 -2.74 -7.10
CA GLN A 77 -1.72 -4.02 -7.04
C GLN A 77 -2.14 -4.89 -5.84
N PRO A 78 -2.23 -4.35 -4.61
CA PRO A 78 -2.86 -5.06 -3.50
C PRO A 78 -4.31 -5.44 -3.76
N ALA A 79 -5.10 -4.56 -4.41
CA ALA A 79 -6.48 -4.86 -4.77
C ALA A 79 -6.58 -6.10 -5.69
N ILE A 80 -5.72 -6.19 -6.70
CA ILE A 80 -5.63 -7.35 -7.60
C ILE A 80 -5.35 -8.63 -6.78
N LYS A 81 -4.37 -8.59 -5.87
CA LYS A 81 -4.03 -9.75 -5.02
C LYS A 81 -5.20 -10.14 -4.11
N PHE A 82 -5.91 -9.18 -3.54
CA PHE A 82 -7.09 -9.49 -2.71
C PHE A 82 -8.23 -10.09 -3.53
N VAL A 83 -8.48 -9.61 -4.75
CA VAL A 83 -9.54 -10.16 -5.62
C VAL A 83 -9.17 -11.56 -6.12
N GLU A 84 -7.90 -11.83 -6.43
CA GLU A 84 -7.42 -13.18 -6.77
C GLU A 84 -7.65 -14.19 -5.64
N GLN A 85 -7.52 -13.77 -4.39
CA GLN A 85 -7.64 -14.62 -3.20
C GLN A 85 -9.06 -14.70 -2.63
N ASN A 86 -9.97 -13.84 -3.07
CA ASN A 86 -11.31 -13.70 -2.50
C ASN A 86 -12.38 -13.71 -3.58
N THR A 87 -13.28 -14.68 -3.54
CA THR A 87 -14.46 -14.70 -4.40
C THR A 87 -15.52 -13.70 -3.94
N GLY A 88 -16.35 -13.23 -4.86
CA GLY A 88 -17.50 -12.37 -4.57
C GLY A 88 -17.18 -10.89 -4.43
N ILE A 89 -15.97 -10.47 -4.76
CA ILE A 89 -15.57 -9.06 -4.85
C ILE A 89 -14.97 -8.75 -6.21
N ARG A 90 -14.98 -7.48 -6.60
CA ARG A 90 -14.42 -6.98 -7.85
C ARG A 90 -13.77 -5.62 -7.65
N ILE A 91 -12.82 -5.30 -8.51
CA ILE A 91 -12.29 -3.94 -8.68
C ILE A 91 -13.18 -3.23 -9.70
N LEU A 92 -13.49 -1.95 -9.45
CA LEU A 92 -14.15 -1.11 -10.45
C LEU A 92 -13.16 -0.71 -11.55
N ASP A 93 -13.63 -0.62 -12.80
CA ASP A 93 -12.82 -0.25 -13.98
C ASP A 93 -12.48 1.26 -14.03
N GLU A 94 -12.57 1.95 -12.91
CA GLU A 94 -12.33 3.37 -12.79
C GLU A 94 -11.12 3.65 -11.91
N GLU A 95 -10.22 4.49 -12.41
CA GLU A 95 -9.07 4.97 -11.65
C GLU A 95 -9.53 6.07 -10.69
N PHE A 96 -9.22 5.91 -9.38
CA PHE A 96 -9.54 6.94 -8.41
C PHE A 96 -8.48 8.04 -8.39
N THR A 97 -7.18 7.69 -8.47
CA THR A 97 -6.05 8.64 -8.49
C THR A 97 -4.78 7.96 -8.97
N LEU A 98 -3.81 8.75 -9.44
CA LEU A 98 -2.45 8.31 -9.76
C LEU A 98 -1.48 8.77 -8.69
N GLU A 99 -0.51 7.92 -8.36
CA GLU A 99 0.44 8.10 -7.28
C GLU A 99 1.84 7.65 -7.67
N ASP A 100 2.84 8.42 -7.23
CA ASP A 100 4.25 8.06 -7.36
C ASP A 100 4.73 7.46 -6.04
N TYR A 101 5.37 6.29 -6.08
CA TYR A 101 5.97 5.64 -4.92
C TYR A 101 7.45 5.96 -4.78
N ALA A 102 7.85 6.26 -3.55
CA ALA A 102 9.24 6.47 -3.17
C ALA A 102 9.49 5.95 -1.75
N PHE A 103 10.75 5.73 -1.40
CA PHE A 103 11.15 5.42 -0.04
C PHE A 103 11.25 6.70 0.79
N VAL A 104 11.16 6.56 2.11
CA VAL A 104 11.14 7.70 3.03
C VAL A 104 12.29 7.63 4.04
N VAL A 105 12.98 8.75 4.26
CA VAL A 105 14.06 8.89 5.23
C VAL A 105 13.81 10.09 6.14
N ALA A 106 14.49 10.15 7.29
CA ALA A 106 14.39 11.28 8.20
C ALA A 106 14.82 12.59 7.51
N LYS A 107 14.14 13.70 7.83
CA LYS A 107 14.47 15.05 7.34
C LYS A 107 15.94 15.43 7.54
N SER A 108 16.52 15.00 8.65
CA SER A 108 17.91 15.29 9.02
C SER A 108 18.93 14.37 8.34
N ASN A 109 18.50 13.25 7.75
CA ASN A 109 19.42 12.25 7.19
C ASN A 109 19.59 12.41 5.67
N THR A 110 20.07 13.58 5.25
CA THR A 110 20.29 13.88 3.83
C THR A 110 21.44 13.05 3.23
N GLU A 111 22.40 12.63 4.04
CA GLU A 111 23.49 11.77 3.59
C GLU A 111 22.97 10.39 3.13
N LEU A 112 22.06 9.78 3.93
CA LEU A 112 21.44 8.51 3.55
C LEU A 112 20.57 8.70 2.30
N LEU A 113 19.81 9.80 2.23
CA LEU A 113 19.00 10.13 1.05
C LEU A 113 19.83 10.14 -0.24
N ASP A 114 20.94 10.86 -0.22
CA ASP A 114 21.85 10.99 -1.38
C ASP A 114 22.44 9.64 -1.77
N LYS A 115 22.83 8.82 -0.78
CA LYS A 115 23.37 7.47 -1.01
C LYS A 115 22.31 6.55 -1.62
N VAL A 116 21.09 6.57 -1.09
CA VAL A 116 19.98 5.74 -1.60
C VAL A 116 19.60 6.18 -3.01
N ASN A 117 19.47 7.47 -3.28
CA ASN A 117 19.18 7.96 -4.64
C ASN A 117 20.28 7.56 -5.64
N SER A 118 21.55 7.66 -5.25
CA SER A 118 22.65 7.20 -6.12
C SER A 118 22.60 5.69 -6.40
N ALA A 119 22.17 4.88 -5.41
CA ALA A 119 21.97 3.45 -5.61
C ALA A 119 20.76 3.18 -6.52
N LEU A 120 19.64 3.89 -6.31
CA LEU A 120 18.43 3.75 -7.15
C LEU A 120 18.72 4.12 -8.61
N GLU A 121 19.41 5.25 -8.85
CA GLU A 121 19.81 5.67 -10.20
C GLU A 121 20.63 4.58 -10.93
N LYS A 122 21.55 3.93 -10.22
CA LYS A 122 22.37 2.85 -10.76
C LYS A 122 21.54 1.59 -11.06
N LEU A 123 20.66 1.20 -10.12
CA LEU A 123 19.80 0.01 -10.24
C LEU A 123 18.72 0.20 -11.33
N GLU A 124 18.28 1.44 -11.56
CA GLU A 124 17.41 1.79 -12.69
C GLU A 124 18.17 1.68 -14.01
N ALA A 125 19.37 2.26 -14.07
CA ALA A 125 20.19 2.30 -15.29
C ALA A 125 20.66 0.90 -15.74
N ASP A 126 20.88 -0.04 -14.82
CA ASP A 126 21.30 -1.41 -15.13
C ASP A 126 20.14 -2.37 -15.32
N GLY A 127 18.88 -1.91 -15.11
CA GLY A 127 17.66 -2.68 -15.30
C GLY A 127 17.22 -3.52 -14.10
N THR A 128 17.94 -3.50 -12.98
CA THR A 128 17.62 -4.29 -11.78
C THR A 128 16.22 -3.98 -11.25
N ILE A 129 15.83 -2.68 -11.14
CA ILE A 129 14.49 -2.30 -10.66
C ILE A 129 13.42 -2.81 -11.61
N ALA A 130 13.62 -2.68 -12.92
CA ALA A 130 12.66 -3.19 -13.92
C ALA A 130 12.49 -4.72 -13.83
N ASP A 131 13.57 -5.46 -13.62
CA ASP A 131 13.50 -6.92 -13.48
C ASP A 131 12.81 -7.33 -12.17
N ILE A 132 13.08 -6.64 -11.05
CA ILE A 132 12.34 -6.85 -9.80
C ILE A 132 10.85 -6.62 -10.02
N GLN A 133 10.45 -5.52 -10.66
CA GLN A 133 9.03 -5.25 -10.95
C GLN A 133 8.40 -6.35 -11.81
N LYS A 134 9.06 -6.78 -12.89
CA LYS A 134 8.58 -7.89 -13.73
C LYS A 134 8.40 -9.18 -12.94
N ASN A 135 9.27 -9.44 -11.98
CA ASN A 135 9.18 -10.64 -11.16
C ASN A 135 7.88 -10.74 -10.36
N TYR A 136 7.28 -9.61 -9.99
CA TYR A 136 6.08 -9.55 -9.14
C TYR A 136 4.81 -9.10 -9.88
N ILE A 137 4.92 -8.16 -10.82
CA ILE A 137 3.80 -7.50 -11.51
C ILE A 137 3.95 -7.49 -13.04
N GLY A 138 4.87 -8.29 -13.58
CA GLY A 138 5.03 -8.49 -15.02
C GLY A 138 3.90 -9.31 -15.62
N THR A 139 4.08 -9.73 -16.87
CA THR A 139 3.19 -10.68 -17.54
C THR A 139 3.25 -12.05 -16.87
N GLU A 140 2.26 -12.91 -17.15
CA GLU A 140 2.25 -14.30 -16.63
C GLU A 140 3.55 -15.06 -16.94
N ASP A 141 4.18 -14.79 -18.08
CA ASP A 141 5.45 -15.40 -18.47
C ASP A 141 6.67 -14.83 -17.73
N GLU A 142 6.55 -13.64 -17.15
CA GLU A 142 7.63 -12.93 -16.44
C GLU A 142 7.59 -13.14 -14.93
N ILE A 143 6.40 -13.28 -14.35
CA ILE A 143 6.24 -13.45 -12.89
C ILE A 143 7.04 -14.66 -12.40
N GLY A 144 7.88 -14.44 -11.37
CA GLY A 144 8.74 -15.44 -10.77
C GLY A 144 9.97 -15.83 -11.60
N LYS A 145 10.30 -15.09 -12.68
CA LYS A 145 11.45 -15.38 -13.55
C LYS A 145 12.66 -14.47 -13.32
N PHE A 146 12.49 -13.42 -12.57
CA PHE A 146 13.52 -12.40 -12.30
C PHE A 146 13.74 -12.20 -10.78
N PRO A 147 13.92 -13.28 -9.97
CA PRO A 147 14.16 -13.11 -8.53
C PRO A 147 15.45 -12.32 -8.33
N TYR A 148 15.40 -11.33 -7.44
CA TYR A 148 16.63 -10.63 -7.06
C TYR A 148 17.49 -11.57 -6.18
N GLU A 149 18.71 -11.79 -6.60
CA GLU A 149 19.71 -12.51 -5.82
C GLU A 149 20.72 -11.51 -5.24
N SER A 150 20.86 -11.50 -3.91
CA SER A 150 21.82 -10.62 -3.23
C SER A 150 23.24 -10.89 -3.74
N LYS A 151 23.96 -9.79 -3.95
CA LYS A 151 25.36 -9.84 -4.41
C LYS A 151 26.26 -10.33 -3.29
N ASP A 152 27.33 -11.07 -3.65
CA ASP A 152 28.40 -11.43 -2.73
C ASP A 152 29.33 -10.22 -2.52
N VAL A 153 28.89 -9.28 -1.67
CA VAL A 153 29.61 -8.06 -1.33
C VAL A 153 29.88 -7.99 0.16
N SER A 154 30.92 -7.26 0.56
CA SER A 154 31.16 -6.99 1.97
C SER A 154 30.12 -6.04 2.52
N HIS A 155 29.48 -6.39 3.63
CA HIS A 155 28.50 -5.57 4.35
C HIS A 155 29.14 -4.85 5.54
N GLU A 156 30.33 -4.26 5.35
CA GLU A 156 31.10 -3.63 6.43
C GLU A 156 30.69 -2.17 6.72
N ASN A 157 29.79 -1.58 5.90
CA ASN A 157 29.38 -0.20 6.05
C ASN A 157 28.24 0.01 7.06
N GLY A 158 27.98 -0.97 7.91
CA GLY A 158 26.94 -0.92 8.94
C GLY A 158 25.65 -1.59 8.52
N THR A 159 24.56 -1.25 9.20
CA THR A 159 23.23 -1.85 8.98
C THR A 159 22.27 -0.79 8.43
N LEU A 160 21.49 -1.15 7.41
CA LEU A 160 20.35 -0.40 6.92
C LEU A 160 19.09 -1.01 7.53
N THR A 161 18.48 -0.32 8.49
CA THR A 161 17.24 -0.78 9.12
C THR A 161 16.05 -0.20 8.37
N VAL A 162 15.25 -1.07 7.77
CA VAL A 162 14.08 -0.75 6.95
C VAL A 162 12.81 -0.99 7.76
N GLY A 163 11.97 0.04 7.92
CA GLY A 163 10.61 -0.08 8.43
C GLY A 163 9.65 -0.37 7.30
N THR A 164 8.80 -1.40 7.47
CA THR A 164 7.81 -1.80 6.48
C THR A 164 6.52 -2.24 7.15
N ASN A 165 5.45 -2.45 6.36
CA ASN A 165 4.20 -3.08 6.79
C ASN A 165 3.89 -4.27 5.89
N ALA A 166 4.30 -5.48 6.32
CA ALA A 166 4.28 -6.70 5.51
C ALA A 166 2.88 -7.28 5.28
N GLU A 167 1.91 -6.42 4.98
CA GLU A 167 0.50 -6.72 4.72
C GLU A 167 0.02 -6.13 3.37
N PHE A 168 0.97 -5.79 2.48
CA PHE A 168 0.72 -5.03 1.26
C PHE A 168 1.33 -5.70 0.02
N PRO A 169 0.88 -6.95 -0.33
CA PRO A 169 1.38 -7.65 -1.50
C PRO A 169 1.01 -6.88 -2.80
N PRO A 170 1.86 -6.88 -3.83
CA PRO A 170 3.14 -7.59 -3.96
C PRO A 170 4.35 -6.74 -3.54
N TYR A 171 4.15 -5.59 -2.88
CA TYR A 171 5.25 -4.71 -2.46
C TYR A 171 5.98 -5.26 -1.24
N GLU A 172 5.24 -5.66 -0.21
CA GLU A 172 5.75 -6.33 1.01
C GLU A 172 4.69 -7.26 1.61
N SER A 173 5.07 -8.50 1.82
CA SER A 173 4.21 -9.50 2.46
C SER A 173 5.01 -10.65 3.05
N TYR A 174 4.41 -11.41 3.96
CA TYR A 174 5.00 -12.62 4.45
C TYR A 174 4.80 -13.79 3.48
N GLU A 175 5.90 -14.43 3.08
CA GLU A 175 5.93 -15.71 2.39
C GLU A 175 6.90 -16.65 3.12
N ASP A 176 6.44 -17.83 3.53
CA ASP A 176 7.23 -18.84 4.25
C ASP A 176 7.99 -18.27 5.48
N GLY A 177 7.41 -17.29 6.16
CA GLY A 177 7.97 -16.64 7.35
C GLY A 177 9.04 -15.58 7.05
N GLN A 178 9.26 -15.23 5.80
CA GLN A 178 10.11 -14.13 5.37
C GLN A 178 9.29 -12.98 4.79
N ILE A 179 9.80 -11.77 4.92
CA ILE A 179 9.18 -10.60 4.29
C ILE A 179 9.81 -10.45 2.90
N VAL A 180 8.96 -10.54 1.88
CA VAL A 180 9.31 -10.50 0.46
C VAL A 180 8.47 -9.46 -0.27
N GLY A 181 8.83 -9.11 -1.49
CA GLY A 181 8.09 -8.21 -2.35
C GLY A 181 8.99 -7.21 -3.06
N ILE A 182 8.38 -6.38 -3.89
CA ILE A 182 9.08 -5.38 -4.73
C ILE A 182 9.95 -4.46 -3.87
N ASP A 183 9.37 -3.87 -2.83
CA ASP A 183 10.07 -2.93 -1.96
C ASP A 183 11.22 -3.61 -1.22
N MET A 184 11.01 -4.85 -0.80
CA MET A 184 12.01 -5.62 -0.08
C MET A 184 13.19 -6.01 -0.97
N ASP A 185 12.94 -6.38 -2.22
CA ASP A 185 13.99 -6.73 -3.17
C ASP A 185 14.76 -5.49 -3.63
N ILE A 186 14.08 -4.35 -3.81
CA ILE A 186 14.77 -3.08 -4.07
C ILE A 186 15.64 -2.68 -2.87
N MET A 187 15.16 -2.84 -1.62
CA MET A 187 15.96 -2.53 -0.44
C MET A 187 17.15 -3.50 -0.28
N ARG A 188 17.03 -4.77 -0.66
CA ARG A 188 18.16 -5.72 -0.73
C ARG A 188 19.21 -5.23 -1.74
N ALA A 189 18.75 -4.84 -2.95
CA ALA A 189 19.64 -4.32 -3.99
C ALA A 189 20.34 -3.03 -3.55
N VAL A 190 19.62 -2.10 -2.90
CA VAL A 190 20.19 -0.86 -2.34
C VAL A 190 21.21 -1.19 -1.26
N SER A 191 20.92 -2.11 -0.34
CA SER A 191 21.86 -2.48 0.73
C SER A 191 23.15 -3.12 0.17
N ASP A 192 23.04 -3.94 -0.87
CA ASP A 192 24.20 -4.51 -1.57
C ASP A 192 25.05 -3.41 -2.23
N GLU A 193 24.42 -2.43 -2.90
CA GLU A 193 25.14 -1.29 -3.50
C GLU A 193 25.82 -0.40 -2.45
N LEU A 194 25.24 -0.25 -1.28
CA LEU A 194 25.80 0.53 -0.17
C LEU A 194 26.81 -0.26 0.68
N GLY A 195 26.91 -1.59 0.51
CA GLY A 195 27.74 -2.46 1.35
C GLY A 195 27.26 -2.49 2.79
N MET A 196 25.96 -2.42 3.03
CA MET A 196 25.32 -2.42 4.34
C MET A 196 24.56 -3.72 4.58
N GLU A 197 24.51 -4.19 5.83
CA GLU A 197 23.65 -5.29 6.21
C GLU A 197 22.18 -4.83 6.22
N LEU A 198 21.28 -5.59 5.60
CA LEU A 198 19.85 -5.28 5.60
C LEU A 198 19.17 -5.85 6.84
N LYS A 199 18.43 -5.02 7.55
CA LYS A 199 17.53 -5.43 8.63
C LYS A 199 16.12 -4.89 8.35
N ILE A 200 15.11 -5.77 8.33
CA ILE A 200 13.72 -5.40 8.08
C ILE A 200 12.94 -5.46 9.40
N GLU A 201 12.19 -4.41 9.69
CA GLU A 201 11.32 -4.27 10.87
C GLU A 201 9.87 -4.09 10.40
N ASP A 202 9.04 -5.10 10.68
CA ASP A 202 7.60 -5.04 10.40
C ASP A 202 6.87 -4.25 11.49
N MET A 203 5.99 -3.35 11.07
CA MET A 203 5.17 -2.53 11.95
C MET A 203 3.92 -2.03 11.26
N ALA A 204 2.95 -1.48 12.01
CA ALA A 204 1.79 -0.83 11.43
C ALA A 204 2.21 0.33 10.52
N PHE A 205 1.52 0.51 9.38
CA PHE A 205 1.89 1.47 8.35
C PHE A 205 2.02 2.91 8.88
N ASP A 206 1.05 3.34 9.68
CA ASP A 206 1.01 4.67 10.31
C ASP A 206 2.14 4.89 11.35
N SER A 207 2.81 3.82 11.79
CA SER A 207 3.93 3.87 12.73
C SER A 207 5.29 4.05 12.06
N ILE A 208 5.41 3.87 10.74
CA ILE A 208 6.71 3.89 10.04
C ILE A 208 7.34 5.29 10.07
N ILE A 209 6.60 6.34 9.68
CA ILE A 209 7.11 7.73 9.69
C ILE A 209 7.54 8.16 11.11
N PRO A 210 6.76 7.92 12.17
CA PRO A 210 7.23 8.11 13.55
C PRO A 210 8.51 7.34 13.90
N ALA A 211 8.65 6.08 13.45
CA ALA A 211 9.85 5.27 13.69
C ALA A 211 11.09 5.87 13.01
N ILE A 212 10.95 6.39 11.79
CA ILE A 212 12.01 7.12 11.07
C ILE A 212 12.39 8.39 11.81
N SER A 213 11.40 9.18 12.24
CA SER A 213 11.62 10.46 12.94
C SER A 213 12.34 10.29 14.28
N THR A 214 12.18 9.13 14.94
CA THR A 214 12.84 8.79 16.19
C THR A 214 14.17 8.05 16.02
N GLY A 215 14.53 7.70 14.78
CA GLY A 215 15.75 6.93 14.47
C GLY A 215 15.64 5.44 14.86
N LYS A 216 14.44 4.91 15.06
CA LYS A 216 14.23 3.48 15.29
C LYS A 216 14.51 2.67 14.03
N VAL A 217 14.18 3.22 12.87
CA VAL A 217 14.53 2.71 11.55
C VAL A 217 15.17 3.82 10.71
N ASP A 218 15.99 3.47 9.74
CA ASP A 218 16.73 4.42 8.90
C ASP A 218 15.91 4.88 7.70
N ILE A 219 15.14 3.97 7.13
CA ILE A 219 14.37 4.15 5.89
C ILE A 219 13.03 3.42 5.98
N GLY A 220 12.00 3.97 5.37
CA GLY A 220 10.69 3.32 5.22
C GLY A 220 10.48 2.86 3.78
N ALA A 221 10.06 1.60 3.63
CA ALA A 221 9.73 0.97 2.36
C ALA A 221 8.40 0.22 2.53
N ALA A 222 7.32 0.81 2.06
CA ALA A 222 5.94 0.32 2.24
C ALA A 222 4.97 0.95 1.24
N GLY A 223 5.32 1.02 -0.05
CA GLY A 223 4.50 1.64 -1.08
C GLY A 223 4.14 3.10 -0.75
N PHE A 224 5.11 3.88 -0.26
CA PHE A 224 4.82 5.26 0.15
C PHE A 224 4.57 6.18 -1.03
N THR A 225 3.33 6.65 -1.16
CA THR A 225 2.98 7.73 -2.07
C THR A 225 3.61 9.04 -1.64
N VAL A 226 4.23 9.73 -2.59
CA VAL A 226 4.80 11.07 -2.40
C VAL A 226 3.66 12.07 -2.23
N THR A 227 3.53 12.67 -1.04
CA THR A 227 2.53 13.71 -0.75
C THR A 227 3.16 14.92 -0.07
N GLU A 228 2.60 16.11 -0.30
CA GLU A 228 3.08 17.34 0.34
C GLU A 228 2.91 17.29 1.87
N GLU A 229 1.91 16.57 2.37
CA GLU A 229 1.71 16.39 3.82
C GLU A 229 2.85 15.55 4.43
N ARG A 230 3.17 14.41 3.82
CA ARG A 230 4.28 13.55 4.27
C ARG A 230 5.62 14.24 4.14
N LYS A 231 5.84 15.06 3.10
CA LYS A 231 7.07 15.86 2.91
C LYS A 231 7.34 16.83 4.07
N LYS A 232 6.37 17.19 4.87
CA LYS A 232 6.59 18.01 6.07
C LYS A 232 7.42 17.26 7.12
N ASN A 233 7.29 15.94 7.20
CA ASN A 233 7.87 15.10 8.24
C ASN A 233 9.07 14.26 7.80
N VAL A 234 9.12 13.88 6.52
CA VAL A 234 10.16 13.03 5.94
C VAL A 234 10.69 13.60 4.62
N ASN A 235 11.85 13.13 4.17
CA ASN A 235 12.30 13.27 2.80
C ASN A 235 11.96 12.02 2.01
N PHE A 236 11.61 12.19 0.75
CA PHE A 236 11.42 11.12 -0.21
C PHE A 236 12.65 10.92 -1.07
N THR A 237 12.94 9.66 -1.41
CA THR A 237 13.88 9.32 -2.47
C THR A 237 13.32 9.68 -3.83
N ASP A 238 14.09 9.47 -4.89
CA ASP A 238 13.57 9.38 -6.24
C ASP A 238 12.50 8.29 -6.30
N THR A 239 11.51 8.47 -7.16
CA THR A 239 10.40 7.54 -7.33
C THR A 239 10.86 6.29 -8.08
N TYR A 240 10.38 5.11 -7.68
CA TYR A 240 10.76 3.84 -8.31
C TYR A 240 9.62 3.19 -9.09
N THR A 241 8.38 3.61 -8.85
CA THR A 241 7.19 3.13 -9.57
C THR A 241 6.02 4.10 -9.43
N THR A 242 4.97 3.86 -10.22
CA THR A 242 3.67 4.54 -10.09
C THR A 242 2.61 3.53 -9.71
N SER A 243 1.60 3.99 -8.98
CA SER A 243 0.42 3.23 -8.60
C SER A 243 -0.84 4.07 -8.80
N LYS A 244 -1.98 3.51 -8.50
CA LYS A 244 -3.26 4.23 -8.46
C LYS A 244 -4.15 3.65 -7.37
N GLN A 245 -5.01 4.48 -6.80
CA GLN A 245 -6.09 4.01 -5.95
C GLN A 245 -7.22 3.45 -6.79
N VAL A 246 -7.83 2.38 -6.32
CA VAL A 246 -8.98 1.74 -6.93
C VAL A 246 -10.05 1.45 -5.87
N ILE A 247 -11.24 1.14 -6.32
CA ILE A 247 -12.37 0.79 -5.46
C ILE A 247 -12.67 -0.69 -5.60
N ILE A 248 -12.70 -1.41 -4.48
CA ILE A 248 -13.19 -2.79 -4.42
C ILE A 248 -14.61 -2.78 -3.87
N CYS A 249 -15.52 -3.46 -4.53
CA CYS A 249 -16.89 -3.65 -4.07
C CYS A 249 -17.33 -5.11 -4.19
N LEU A 250 -18.49 -5.45 -3.62
CA LEU A 250 -19.10 -6.77 -3.80
C LEU A 250 -19.47 -6.99 -5.27
N LEU A 251 -19.24 -8.21 -5.76
CA LEU A 251 -19.74 -8.65 -7.04
C LEU A 251 -21.21 -9.06 -6.86
N TYR A 252 -22.12 -8.19 -7.25
CA TYR A 252 -23.52 -8.58 -7.31
C TYR A 252 -23.73 -9.40 -8.59
N THR A 253 -23.97 -10.69 -8.43
CA THR A 253 -24.53 -11.48 -9.52
C THR A 253 -25.97 -11.04 -9.68
N SER A 254 -26.29 -10.37 -10.80
CA SER A 254 -27.69 -10.20 -11.18
C SER A 254 -28.28 -11.60 -11.27
N ASP A 255 -29.26 -11.90 -10.42
CA ASP A 255 -29.98 -13.15 -10.45
C ASP A 255 -30.46 -13.44 -11.87
N ALA A 256 -30.11 -14.63 -12.34
CA ALA A 256 -30.58 -15.18 -13.60
C ALA A 256 -32.04 -15.63 -13.48
#